data_b058dd81738886372647cbc46c54ffe3
#
_entry.id   b058dd81738886372647cbc46c54ffe3
#
_cell.length_a   1.000
_cell.length_b   1.000
_cell.length_c   1.000
_cell.angle_alpha   90.00
_cell.angle_beta   90.00
_cell.angle_gamma   90.00
#
_symmetry.space_group_name_H-M   'P 1'
#
loop_
_entity.id
_entity.type
_entity.pdbx_description
1 polymer ?
#
loop_
_entity_poly.entity_id
_entity_poly.type
_entity_poly.pdbx_seq_one_letter_code
_entity_poly.pdbx_strand_id
1 'polypeptide(L)'
;NMVYIIKLFVIKGVYIKEFSYLLKTYTDILRLAVELSDGDTSLSQKTRFKNFTRRERKILLQLFDNCKVNLEDMLRHRQMYLRLGEKIHPGEYREKYPKAFKAFDMLRNNEDEIKRNTFNHKKEMYFKNRDISKILEVLESRPGEFARSLNRVLTSSENLHEDSFKIIDRFIKLADNVPIATLLSLQEYFLHRNDLEAYRVFYPKGNISKVYALENNLQELDENLCSYAATSIQNKIIEILSKKESLGKVFIDKSLEKYVAPLKMRDTSKTLMPMERGTRIDIENKKIRLFLHWVENTRNTDLDLSIVLYDEDFYEIDDVSYMNLKTNGCVHSGDVRSAPAPKGGTEYVDINLDKINEQCRYISVCINAYTHEKFYELQECFVGYMDLNKKLKTAYNPSCVKFKADLTSE
;
A
#
# COMPACT_ATOMS: atom_id res chain seq x y z
N ASN A 1 -4.66 -11.02 16.57
CA ASN A 1 -5.84 -11.86 16.78
C ASN A 1 -6.63 -11.54 18.04
N MET A 2 -6.58 -10.27 18.47
CA MET A 2 -7.34 -9.75 19.60
C MET A 2 -8.86 -9.96 19.43
N VAL A 3 -9.38 -9.66 18.24
CA VAL A 3 -10.81 -9.83 17.91
C VAL A 3 -11.28 -11.28 18.07
N TYR A 4 -10.44 -12.25 17.68
CA TYR A 4 -10.73 -13.69 17.87
C TYR A 4 -10.83 -14.07 19.36
N ILE A 5 -9.93 -13.55 20.19
CA ILE A 5 -9.98 -13.83 21.64
C ILE A 5 -11.26 -13.25 22.25
N ILE A 6 -11.60 -11.99 21.91
CA ILE A 6 -12.83 -11.33 22.40
C ILE A 6 -14.08 -12.10 21.93
N LYS A 7 -14.10 -12.64 20.68
CA LYS A 7 -15.19 -13.49 20.16
C LYS A 7 -15.52 -14.63 21.14
N LEU A 8 -14.52 -15.34 21.67
CA LEU A 8 -14.73 -16.47 22.57
C LEU A 8 -15.49 -16.09 23.86
N PHE A 9 -15.23 -14.89 24.40
CA PHE A 9 -15.95 -14.38 25.56
C PHE A 9 -17.36 -13.93 25.20
N VAL A 10 -17.52 -13.23 24.08
CA VAL A 10 -18.83 -12.72 23.62
C VAL A 10 -19.80 -13.87 23.34
N ILE A 11 -19.36 -14.97 22.71
CA ILE A 11 -20.18 -16.15 22.47
C ILE A 11 -20.68 -16.75 23.79
N LYS A 12 -19.84 -16.74 24.83
CA LYS A 12 -20.22 -17.18 26.20
C LYS A 12 -21.09 -16.16 26.94
N GLY A 13 -21.36 -15.01 26.33
CA GLY A 13 -22.14 -13.92 26.93
C GLY A 13 -21.40 -13.17 28.03
N VAL A 14 -20.06 -13.23 28.04
CA VAL A 14 -19.20 -12.58 29.03
C VAL A 14 -18.72 -11.26 28.46
N TYR A 15 -18.97 -10.17 29.21
CA TYR A 15 -18.40 -8.86 28.93
C TYR A 15 -17.29 -8.57 29.96
N ILE A 16 -16.13 -8.18 29.48
CA ILE A 16 -14.99 -7.76 30.30
C ILE A 16 -14.72 -6.27 30.00
N LYS A 17 -14.58 -5.45 31.03
CA LYS A 17 -14.41 -3.99 30.92
C LYS A 17 -13.18 -3.64 30.09
N GLU A 18 -12.14 -4.44 30.15
CA GLU A 18 -10.89 -4.33 29.43
C GLU A 18 -11.06 -4.38 27.91
N PHE A 19 -12.13 -4.98 27.39
CA PHE A 19 -12.44 -4.97 25.97
C PHE A 19 -12.58 -3.56 25.40
N SER A 20 -13.08 -2.60 26.19
CA SER A 20 -13.19 -1.20 25.79
C SER A 20 -11.83 -0.52 25.61
N TYR A 21 -10.77 -1.01 26.26
CA TYR A 21 -9.41 -0.52 26.08
C TYR A 21 -8.73 -1.12 24.84
N LEU A 22 -9.15 -2.31 24.44
CA LEU A 22 -8.60 -3.05 23.30
C LEU A 22 -9.30 -2.65 21.98
N LEU A 23 -10.62 -2.41 22.03
CA LEU A 23 -11.44 -1.99 20.90
C LEU A 23 -11.63 -0.46 20.94
N LYS A 24 -10.72 0.26 20.33
CA LYS A 24 -10.64 1.73 20.44
C LYS A 24 -11.53 2.48 19.45
N THR A 25 -11.89 1.84 18.35
CA THR A 25 -12.64 2.46 17.25
C THR A 25 -13.93 1.71 16.94
N TYR A 26 -14.88 2.40 16.34
CA TYR A 26 -16.09 1.76 15.82
C TYR A 26 -15.77 0.66 14.79
N THR A 27 -14.70 0.85 13.99
CA THR A 27 -14.24 -0.16 13.04
C THR A 27 -13.72 -1.42 13.73
N ASP A 28 -13.10 -1.34 14.91
CA ASP A 28 -12.67 -2.53 15.67
C ASP A 28 -13.89 -3.34 16.13
N ILE A 29 -14.96 -2.65 16.57
CA ILE A 29 -16.20 -3.31 16.97
C ILE A 29 -16.92 -3.93 15.76
N LEU A 30 -16.87 -3.27 14.60
CA LEU A 30 -17.37 -3.84 13.35
C LEU A 30 -16.62 -5.13 12.98
N ARG A 31 -15.28 -5.14 13.09
CA ARG A 31 -14.47 -6.36 12.89
C ARG A 31 -14.85 -7.48 13.84
N LEU A 32 -15.15 -7.15 15.11
CA LEU A 32 -15.66 -8.14 16.06
C LEU A 32 -17.01 -8.73 15.61
N ALA A 33 -17.93 -7.89 15.15
CA ALA A 33 -19.22 -8.36 14.64
C ALA A 33 -19.07 -9.21 13.36
N VAL A 34 -18.12 -8.87 12.50
CA VAL A 34 -17.74 -9.65 11.32
C VAL A 34 -17.16 -11.00 11.72
N GLU A 35 -16.22 -11.02 12.68
CA GLU A 35 -15.61 -12.24 13.19
C GLU A 35 -16.65 -13.16 13.88
N LEU A 36 -17.61 -12.59 14.62
CA LEU A 36 -18.72 -13.33 15.20
C LEU A 36 -19.64 -13.98 14.15
N SER A 37 -19.58 -13.48 12.93
CA SER A 37 -20.36 -13.94 11.78
C SER A 37 -19.53 -14.77 10.78
N ASP A 38 -18.31 -15.17 11.19
CA ASP A 38 -17.33 -15.94 10.41
C ASP A 38 -17.00 -15.28 9.05
N GLY A 39 -16.97 -13.93 9.03
CA GLY A 39 -16.65 -13.11 7.86
C GLY A 39 -15.17 -12.68 7.82
N ASP A 40 -14.84 -11.96 6.75
CA ASP A 40 -13.50 -11.41 6.54
C ASP A 40 -13.26 -10.17 7.42
N THR A 41 -12.43 -10.30 8.45
CA THR A 41 -12.07 -9.23 9.39
C THR A 41 -11.23 -8.11 8.79
N SER A 42 -10.68 -8.30 7.58
CA SER A 42 -10.02 -7.22 6.82
C SER A 42 -11.02 -6.19 6.32
N LEU A 43 -12.32 -6.55 6.27
CA LEU A 43 -13.44 -5.76 5.73
C LEU A 43 -13.33 -5.51 4.22
N SER A 44 -12.52 -6.29 3.52
CA SER A 44 -12.39 -6.20 2.06
C SER A 44 -13.58 -6.84 1.34
N GLN A 45 -14.17 -7.87 1.94
CA GLN A 45 -15.33 -8.58 1.43
C GLN A 45 -16.63 -8.24 2.17
N LYS A 46 -17.76 -8.39 1.47
CA LYS A 46 -19.09 -8.18 2.06
C LYS A 46 -19.42 -9.33 3.03
N THR A 47 -19.68 -9.02 4.29
CA THR A 47 -20.09 -10.00 5.30
C THR A 47 -21.62 -10.09 5.39
N ARG A 48 -22.14 -11.32 5.45
CA ARG A 48 -23.52 -11.61 5.84
C ARG A 48 -23.55 -11.83 7.34
N PHE A 49 -24.03 -10.82 8.09
CA PHE A 49 -24.13 -10.92 9.55
C PHE A 49 -25.11 -12.01 9.97
N LYS A 50 -24.73 -12.81 10.97
CA LYS A 50 -25.60 -13.79 11.63
C LYS A 50 -26.72 -13.09 12.42
N ASN A 51 -27.69 -13.84 12.85
CA ASN A 51 -28.65 -13.39 13.86
C ASN A 51 -27.98 -13.48 15.24
N PHE A 52 -27.65 -12.32 15.82
CA PHE A 52 -27.02 -12.25 17.13
C PHE A 52 -28.02 -12.58 18.24
N THR A 53 -27.59 -13.35 19.24
CA THR A 53 -28.36 -13.59 20.46
C THR A 53 -28.59 -12.29 21.22
N ARG A 54 -29.58 -12.25 22.11
CA ARG A 54 -29.84 -11.04 22.93
C ARG A 54 -28.64 -10.63 23.78
N ARG A 55 -27.81 -11.60 24.24
CA ARG A 55 -26.59 -11.32 24.99
C ARG A 55 -25.50 -10.71 24.11
N GLU A 56 -25.24 -11.26 22.94
CA GLU A 56 -24.28 -10.71 21.98
C GLU A 56 -24.64 -9.31 21.55
N ARG A 57 -25.94 -9.05 21.25
CA ARG A 57 -26.44 -7.70 20.90
C ARG A 57 -26.13 -6.67 21.99
N LYS A 58 -26.42 -7.02 23.25
CA LYS A 58 -26.12 -6.13 24.39
C LYS A 58 -24.64 -5.84 24.54
N ILE A 59 -23.77 -6.85 24.36
CA ILE A 59 -22.31 -6.67 24.44
C ILE A 59 -21.83 -5.75 23.31
N LEU A 60 -22.25 -6.00 22.06
CA LEU A 60 -21.86 -5.16 20.94
C LEU A 60 -22.33 -3.71 21.12
N LEU A 61 -23.58 -3.49 21.51
CA LEU A 61 -24.11 -2.15 21.78
C LEU A 61 -23.40 -1.45 22.93
N GLN A 62 -23.04 -2.18 24.00
CA GLN A 62 -22.27 -1.65 25.11
C GLN A 62 -20.86 -1.22 24.68
N LEU A 63 -20.21 -2.01 23.81
CA LEU A 63 -18.91 -1.65 23.24
C LEU A 63 -19.03 -0.37 22.41
N PHE A 64 -20.04 -0.26 21.52
CA PHE A 64 -20.28 0.96 20.76
C PHE A 64 -20.57 2.17 21.66
N ASP A 65 -21.34 1.99 22.72
CA ASP A 65 -21.70 3.06 23.64
C ASP A 65 -20.50 3.56 24.47
N ASN A 66 -19.60 2.67 24.83
CA ASN A 66 -18.38 2.98 25.58
C ASN A 66 -17.24 3.55 24.70
N CYS A 67 -17.27 3.28 23.40
CA CYS A 67 -16.28 3.78 22.48
C CYS A 67 -16.50 5.25 22.14
N LYS A 68 -15.42 6.00 21.86
CA LYS A 68 -15.54 7.37 21.32
C LYS A 68 -16.26 7.34 19.98
N VAL A 69 -17.41 8.02 19.91
CA VAL A 69 -18.22 8.09 18.69
C VAL A 69 -17.38 8.72 17.56
N ASN A 70 -17.21 8.01 16.47
CA ASN A 70 -16.61 8.50 15.24
C ASN A 70 -17.51 8.15 14.05
N LEU A 71 -18.40 9.06 13.71
CA LEU A 71 -19.35 8.89 12.61
C LEU A 71 -18.64 8.82 11.24
N GLU A 72 -17.46 9.43 11.11
CA GLU A 72 -16.64 9.36 9.90
C GLU A 72 -16.14 7.92 9.63
N ASP A 73 -15.76 7.17 10.66
CA ASP A 73 -15.42 5.75 10.54
C ASP A 73 -16.60 4.91 10.07
N MET A 74 -17.80 5.24 10.54
CA MET A 74 -19.03 4.55 10.09
C MET A 74 -19.30 4.79 8.60
N LEU A 75 -19.05 5.99 8.09
CA LEU A 75 -19.22 6.29 6.66
C LEU A 75 -18.30 5.45 5.76
N ARG A 76 -17.10 5.11 6.21
CA ARG A 76 -16.15 4.28 5.43
C ARG A 76 -16.72 2.89 5.11
N HIS A 77 -17.50 2.32 6.04
CA HIS A 77 -18.12 1.01 5.92
C HIS A 77 -19.66 1.09 6.05
N ARG A 78 -20.26 2.17 5.54
CA ARG A 78 -21.66 2.53 5.72
C ARG A 78 -22.61 1.34 5.54
N GLN A 79 -22.49 0.63 4.43
CA GLN A 79 -23.38 -0.50 4.11
C GLN A 79 -23.28 -1.64 5.13
N MET A 80 -22.08 -1.89 5.65
CA MET A 80 -21.88 -2.91 6.67
C MET A 80 -22.50 -2.49 8.01
N TYR A 81 -22.34 -1.23 8.41
CA TYR A 81 -22.98 -0.72 9.62
C TYR A 81 -24.51 -0.70 9.53
N LEU A 82 -25.10 -0.33 8.40
CA LEU A 82 -26.55 -0.40 8.22
C LEU A 82 -27.08 -1.82 8.39
N ARG A 83 -26.43 -2.81 7.75
CA ARG A 83 -26.77 -4.23 7.90
C ARG A 83 -26.54 -4.75 9.32
N LEU A 84 -25.45 -4.31 9.96
CA LEU A 84 -25.19 -4.64 11.37
C LEU A 84 -26.28 -4.07 12.27
N GLY A 85 -26.68 -2.80 12.06
CA GLY A 85 -27.76 -2.15 12.80
C GLY A 85 -29.09 -2.89 12.74
N GLU A 86 -29.42 -3.51 11.57
CA GLU A 86 -30.58 -4.38 11.40
C GLU A 86 -30.49 -5.68 12.22
N LYS A 87 -29.30 -6.12 12.59
CA LYS A 87 -29.09 -7.36 13.37
C LYS A 87 -28.92 -7.14 14.86
N ILE A 88 -28.43 -5.97 15.28
CA ILE A 88 -28.23 -5.67 16.69
C ILE A 88 -29.36 -4.82 17.30
N HIS A 89 -30.27 -4.27 16.48
CA HIS A 89 -31.48 -3.52 16.87
C HIS A 89 -31.18 -2.38 17.88
N PRO A 90 -30.38 -1.35 17.54
CA PRO A 90 -30.02 -0.28 18.48
C PRO A 90 -31.24 0.45 19.07
N GLY A 91 -32.34 0.56 18.29
CA GLY A 91 -33.58 1.22 18.70
C GLY A 91 -34.25 0.56 19.90
N GLU A 92 -34.18 -0.78 20.05
CA GLU A 92 -34.71 -1.51 21.20
C GLU A 92 -33.97 -1.17 22.53
N TYR A 93 -32.77 -0.63 22.43
CA TYR A 93 -31.88 -0.36 23.56
C TYR A 93 -31.51 1.12 23.70
N ARG A 94 -32.28 2.03 23.08
CA ARG A 94 -32.00 3.47 23.03
C ARG A 94 -31.76 4.12 24.40
N GLU A 95 -32.48 3.69 25.43
CA GLU A 95 -32.34 4.22 26.79
C GLU A 95 -31.09 3.68 27.46
N LYS A 96 -30.74 2.44 27.18
CA LYS A 96 -29.58 1.77 27.82
C LYS A 96 -28.25 2.09 27.15
N TYR A 97 -28.26 2.26 25.81
CA TYR A 97 -27.07 2.53 25.01
C TYR A 97 -27.33 3.74 24.08
N PRO A 98 -27.50 4.94 24.64
CA PRO A 98 -27.97 6.12 23.90
C PRO A 98 -26.97 6.60 22.84
N LYS A 99 -25.64 6.49 23.10
CA LYS A 99 -24.60 6.90 22.14
C LYS A 99 -24.57 5.97 20.94
N ALA A 100 -24.65 4.66 21.18
CA ALA A 100 -24.73 3.67 20.11
C ALA A 100 -25.98 3.90 19.26
N PHE A 101 -27.16 4.04 19.90
CA PHE A 101 -28.41 4.35 19.18
C PHE A 101 -28.27 5.60 18.31
N LYS A 102 -27.82 6.72 18.89
CA LYS A 102 -27.67 8.00 18.17
C LYS A 102 -26.73 7.86 16.97
N ALA A 103 -25.63 7.11 17.11
CA ALA A 103 -24.67 6.91 16.00
C ALA A 103 -25.29 6.14 14.83
N PHE A 104 -26.03 5.06 15.09
CA PHE A 104 -26.72 4.29 14.06
C PHE A 104 -27.90 5.05 13.43
N ASP A 105 -28.63 5.84 14.23
CA ASP A 105 -29.70 6.70 13.76
C ASP A 105 -29.19 7.80 12.83
N MET A 106 -28.13 8.51 13.24
CA MET A 106 -27.46 9.51 12.41
C MET A 106 -26.98 8.92 11.08
N LEU A 107 -26.40 7.74 11.09
CA LEU A 107 -25.92 7.07 9.87
C LEU A 107 -27.06 6.71 8.92
N ARG A 108 -28.23 6.37 9.45
CA ARG A 108 -29.40 5.98 8.66
C ARG A 108 -30.15 7.19 8.12
N ASN A 109 -30.39 8.20 8.96
CA ASN A 109 -31.35 9.27 8.70
C ASN A 109 -30.70 10.62 8.37
N ASN A 110 -29.45 10.87 8.79
CA ASN A 110 -28.76 12.16 8.70
C ASN A 110 -27.36 12.05 8.09
N GLU A 111 -27.19 11.23 7.06
CA GLU A 111 -25.89 10.98 6.43
C GLU A 111 -25.20 12.26 5.92
N ASP A 112 -25.99 13.18 5.35
CA ASP A 112 -25.43 14.43 4.79
C ASP A 112 -24.88 15.36 5.88
N GLU A 113 -25.47 15.36 7.06
CA GLU A 113 -24.95 16.09 8.21
C GLU A 113 -23.61 15.50 8.66
N ILE A 114 -23.49 14.15 8.68
CA ILE A 114 -22.23 13.48 8.97
C ILE A 114 -21.16 13.87 7.94
N LYS A 115 -21.50 13.81 6.64
CA LYS A 115 -20.57 14.15 5.54
C LYS A 115 -20.01 15.56 5.67
N ARG A 116 -20.88 16.56 5.97
CA ARG A 116 -20.47 17.97 6.16
C ARG A 116 -19.53 18.17 7.35
N ASN A 117 -19.61 17.30 8.35
CA ASN A 117 -18.80 17.38 9.56
C ASN A 117 -17.52 16.52 9.52
N THR A 118 -17.27 15.79 8.43
CA THR A 118 -16.04 14.99 8.30
C THR A 118 -14.79 15.87 8.22
N PHE A 119 -13.68 15.32 8.70
CA PHE A 119 -12.37 15.93 8.57
C PHE A 119 -12.06 16.33 7.12
N ASN A 120 -12.29 15.42 6.18
CA ASN A 120 -12.00 15.68 4.76
C ASN A 120 -12.86 16.79 4.19
N HIS A 121 -14.16 16.82 4.52
CA HIS A 121 -15.03 17.90 4.05
C HIS A 121 -14.56 19.26 4.58
N LYS A 122 -14.29 19.37 5.88
CA LYS A 122 -13.77 20.62 6.48
C LYS A 122 -12.46 21.04 5.86
N LYS A 123 -11.51 20.09 5.71
CA LYS A 123 -10.23 20.33 5.07
C LYS A 123 -10.41 20.90 3.65
N GLU A 124 -11.19 20.22 2.80
CA GLU A 124 -11.39 20.67 1.42
C GLU A 124 -12.16 22.00 1.32
N MET A 125 -13.12 22.24 2.20
CA MET A 125 -13.83 23.52 2.27
C MET A 125 -12.87 24.68 2.60
N TYR A 126 -11.98 24.49 3.58
CA TYR A 126 -11.01 25.50 3.95
C TYR A 126 -9.94 25.70 2.87
N PHE A 127 -9.48 24.66 2.20
CA PHE A 127 -8.61 24.80 1.02
C PHE A 127 -9.30 25.58 -0.10
N LYS A 128 -10.58 25.31 -0.38
CA LYS A 128 -11.35 26.05 -1.38
C LYS A 128 -11.46 27.54 -1.04
N ASN A 129 -11.61 27.87 0.25
CA ASN A 129 -11.70 29.24 0.75
C ASN A 129 -10.33 29.89 1.01
N ARG A 130 -9.22 29.18 0.79
CA ARG A 130 -7.84 29.64 1.07
C ARG A 130 -7.63 30.12 2.52
N ASP A 131 -8.37 29.56 3.47
CA ASP A 131 -8.27 29.90 4.89
C ASP A 131 -7.17 29.08 5.56
N ILE A 132 -5.91 29.53 5.41
CA ILE A 132 -4.72 28.80 5.90
C ILE A 132 -4.80 28.56 7.41
N SER A 133 -5.29 29.51 8.20
CA SER A 133 -5.41 29.34 9.65
C SER A 133 -6.29 28.15 10.01
N LYS A 134 -7.47 28.05 9.43
CA LYS A 134 -8.41 26.93 9.67
C LYS A 134 -7.92 25.62 9.04
N ILE A 135 -7.20 25.68 7.91
CA ILE A 135 -6.56 24.49 7.34
C ILE A 135 -5.58 23.90 8.37
N LEU A 136 -4.72 24.73 8.96
CA LEU A 136 -3.73 24.29 9.94
C LEU A 136 -4.38 23.72 11.19
N GLU A 137 -5.41 24.39 11.75
CA GLU A 137 -6.15 23.89 12.92
C GLU A 137 -6.74 22.49 12.67
N VAL A 138 -7.32 22.26 11.49
CA VAL A 138 -7.89 20.96 11.13
C VAL A 138 -6.78 19.92 10.96
N LEU A 139 -5.68 20.25 10.26
CA LEU A 139 -4.57 19.34 9.98
C LEU A 139 -3.82 18.95 11.25
N GLU A 140 -3.66 19.82 12.22
CA GLU A 140 -3.02 19.55 13.51
C GLU A 140 -3.73 18.43 14.29
N SER A 141 -5.05 18.28 14.10
CA SER A 141 -5.78 17.17 14.71
C SER A 141 -5.41 15.79 14.16
N ARG A 142 -4.76 15.73 12.98
CA ARG A 142 -4.34 14.48 12.31
C ARG A 142 -2.94 14.65 11.68
N PRO A 143 -1.86 14.52 12.46
CA PRO A 143 -0.48 14.77 11.99
C PRO A 143 -0.08 14.00 10.72
N GLY A 144 -0.55 12.77 10.55
CA GLY A 144 -0.32 11.99 9.33
C GLY A 144 -1.00 12.56 8.08
N GLU A 145 -2.16 13.21 8.21
CA GLU A 145 -2.80 13.93 7.12
C GLU A 145 -2.13 15.30 6.88
N PHE A 146 -1.59 15.92 7.93
CA PHE A 146 -0.79 17.13 7.81
C PHE A 146 0.45 16.84 6.94
N ALA A 147 1.20 15.77 7.25
CA ALA A 147 2.33 15.31 6.45
C ALA A 147 1.98 15.18 4.95
N ARG A 148 0.88 14.47 4.63
CA ARG A 148 0.42 14.28 3.25
C ARG A 148 -0.08 15.55 2.57
N SER A 149 -0.53 16.52 3.35
CA SER A 149 -1.06 17.80 2.83
C SER A 149 -0.04 18.92 2.84
N LEU A 150 1.17 18.73 3.39
CA LEU A 150 2.14 19.80 3.65
C LEU A 150 2.49 20.57 2.37
N ASN A 151 2.84 19.89 1.29
CA ASN A 151 3.08 20.53 0.00
C ASN A 151 1.89 21.37 -0.47
N ARG A 152 0.66 20.84 -0.35
CA ARG A 152 -0.55 21.57 -0.75
C ARG A 152 -0.78 22.82 0.10
N VAL A 153 -0.48 22.78 1.38
CA VAL A 153 -0.59 23.94 2.27
C VAL A 153 0.43 25.00 1.86
N LEU A 154 1.69 24.61 1.64
CA LEU A 154 2.75 25.49 1.21
C LEU A 154 2.45 26.17 -0.13
N THR A 155 1.89 25.42 -1.10
CA THR A 155 1.50 25.97 -2.41
C THR A 155 0.22 26.78 -2.39
N SER A 156 -0.60 26.69 -1.34
CA SER A 156 -1.86 27.46 -1.20
C SER A 156 -1.69 28.78 -0.46
N SER A 157 -0.52 29.03 0.13
CA SER A 157 -0.22 30.26 0.85
C SER A 157 0.18 31.37 -0.14
N GLU A 158 -0.54 32.47 -0.14
CA GLU A 158 -0.27 33.61 -1.05
C GLU A 158 0.97 34.43 -0.64
N ASN A 159 1.38 34.35 0.65
CA ASN A 159 2.56 35.05 1.20
C ASN A 159 3.71 34.07 1.41
N LEU A 160 4.47 33.84 0.35
CA LEU A 160 5.39 32.68 0.19
C LEU A 160 6.65 32.67 1.09
N HIS A 161 7.03 33.73 1.84
CA HIS A 161 8.35 33.69 2.48
C HIS A 161 8.35 33.48 4.00
N GLU A 162 7.67 34.26 4.82
CA GLU A 162 7.78 34.10 6.27
C GLU A 162 6.79 33.07 6.88
N ASP A 163 5.58 33.02 6.35
CA ASP A 163 4.55 32.13 6.91
C ASP A 163 4.78 30.65 6.53
N SER A 164 5.44 30.37 5.41
CA SER A 164 5.72 29.01 4.97
C SER A 164 6.71 28.28 5.88
N PHE A 165 7.73 28.96 6.40
CA PHE A 165 8.65 28.40 7.41
C PHE A 165 7.92 28.09 8.71
N LYS A 166 7.05 28.98 9.17
CA LYS A 166 6.21 28.77 10.37
C LYS A 166 5.25 27.55 10.21
N ILE A 167 4.76 27.31 9.00
CA ILE A 167 3.93 26.13 8.70
C ILE A 167 4.75 24.85 8.88
N ILE A 168 5.98 24.82 8.39
CA ILE A 168 6.89 23.69 8.57
C ILE A 168 7.15 23.47 10.06
N ASP A 169 7.47 24.53 10.82
CA ASP A 169 7.72 24.44 12.26
C ASP A 169 6.51 23.90 13.04
N ARG A 170 5.29 24.33 12.67
CA ARG A 170 4.05 23.78 13.26
C ARG A 170 3.90 22.28 12.98
N PHE A 171 4.22 21.84 11.77
CA PHE A 171 4.23 20.43 11.40
C PHE A 171 5.27 19.64 12.22
N ILE A 172 6.51 20.13 12.29
CA ILE A 172 7.62 19.47 13.01
C ILE A 172 7.31 19.25 14.49
N LYS A 173 6.62 20.19 15.15
CA LYS A 173 6.17 20.02 16.55
C LYS A 173 5.23 18.82 16.74
N LEU A 174 4.52 18.40 15.71
CA LEU A 174 3.56 17.30 15.76
C LEU A 174 4.12 15.99 15.17
N ALA A 175 5.31 16.02 14.58
CA ALA A 175 5.86 14.93 13.81
C ALA A 175 6.23 13.69 14.63
N ASP A 176 6.32 13.79 15.97
CA ASP A 176 6.41 12.61 16.87
C ASP A 176 5.23 11.64 16.70
N ASN A 177 4.07 12.14 16.24
CA ASN A 177 2.87 11.35 16.00
C ASN A 177 2.73 10.87 14.54
N VAL A 178 3.77 11.06 13.72
CA VAL A 178 3.81 10.63 12.32
C VAL A 178 4.71 9.39 12.20
N PRO A 179 4.28 8.32 11.49
CA PRO A 179 5.14 7.17 11.26
C PRO A 179 6.45 7.55 10.58
N ILE A 180 7.58 6.98 11.02
CA ILE A 180 8.93 7.27 10.46
C ILE A 180 8.95 7.04 8.95
N ALA A 181 8.31 5.98 8.43
CA ALA A 181 8.20 5.72 7.00
C ALA A 181 7.56 6.89 6.23
N THR A 182 6.57 7.57 6.83
CA THR A 182 5.93 8.75 6.23
C THR A 182 6.87 9.95 6.27
N LEU A 183 7.63 10.15 7.36
CA LEU A 183 8.61 11.23 7.47
C LEU A 183 9.75 11.05 6.47
N LEU A 184 10.29 9.83 6.32
CA LEU A 184 11.32 9.52 5.32
C LEU A 184 10.83 9.81 3.90
N SER A 185 9.61 9.36 3.57
CA SER A 185 9.02 9.64 2.25
C SER A 185 8.76 11.13 2.03
N LEU A 186 8.47 11.89 3.08
CA LEU A 186 8.24 13.33 2.99
C LEU A 186 9.55 14.10 2.87
N GLN A 187 10.62 13.66 3.56
CA GLN A 187 11.97 14.19 3.41
C GLN A 187 12.44 14.05 1.97
N GLU A 188 12.38 12.83 1.42
CA GLU A 188 12.75 12.53 0.04
C GLU A 188 11.95 13.36 -0.96
N TYR A 189 10.65 13.52 -0.71
CA TYR A 189 9.79 14.34 -1.54
C TYR A 189 10.28 15.81 -1.60
N PHE A 190 10.70 16.41 -0.48
CA PHE A 190 11.17 17.80 -0.47
C PHE A 190 12.59 17.95 -1.00
N LEU A 191 13.45 16.92 -0.92
CA LEU A 191 14.78 16.93 -1.58
C LEU A 191 14.66 17.00 -3.10
N HIS A 192 13.63 16.35 -3.66
CA HIS A 192 13.39 16.25 -5.11
C HIS A 192 12.14 17.02 -5.55
N ARG A 193 11.69 18.01 -4.75
CA ARG A 193 10.42 18.70 -5.01
C ARG A 193 10.42 19.48 -6.32
N ASN A 194 11.56 20.00 -6.72
CA ASN A 194 11.74 20.81 -7.92
C ASN A 194 12.34 20.00 -9.10
N ASP A 195 12.59 18.70 -8.94
CA ASP A 195 12.94 17.80 -10.04
C ASP A 195 11.64 17.48 -10.82
N LEU A 196 11.26 18.41 -11.70
CA LEU A 196 9.97 18.37 -12.38
C LEU A 196 10.06 17.51 -13.65
N GLU A 197 9.67 16.25 -13.50
CA GLU A 197 9.42 15.34 -14.64
C GLU A 197 8.18 15.79 -15.42
N ALA A 198 8.10 15.43 -16.71
CA ALA A 198 6.97 15.78 -17.58
C ALA A 198 5.62 15.22 -17.09
N TYR A 199 5.65 14.05 -16.46
CA TYR A 199 4.47 13.37 -15.97
C TYR A 199 4.56 13.00 -14.50
N ARG A 200 3.41 13.04 -13.82
CA ARG A 200 3.23 12.51 -12.46
C ARG A 200 2.44 11.23 -12.51
N VAL A 201 3.02 10.14 -12.04
CA VAL A 201 2.40 8.81 -12.05
C VAL A 201 1.82 8.48 -10.67
N PHE A 202 0.59 8.01 -10.64
CA PHE A 202 -0.13 7.68 -9.42
C PHE A 202 -0.57 6.22 -9.42
N TYR A 203 -0.41 5.58 -8.26
CA TYR A 203 -0.87 4.22 -7.97
C TYR A 203 -1.88 4.24 -6.83
N PRO A 204 -3.18 4.51 -7.08
CA PRO A 204 -4.19 4.57 -6.03
C PRO A 204 -4.22 3.31 -5.18
N LYS A 205 -4.05 3.48 -3.86
CA LYS A 205 -3.93 2.39 -2.88
C LYS A 205 -2.81 1.39 -3.17
N GLY A 206 -1.79 1.78 -3.92
CA GLY A 206 -0.69 0.90 -4.33
C GLY A 206 -1.08 -0.11 -5.42
N ASN A 207 -2.25 -0.05 -5.99
CA ASN A 207 -2.72 -0.99 -7.01
C ASN A 207 -2.21 -0.60 -8.39
N ILE A 208 -1.42 -1.49 -9.02
CA ILE A 208 -0.82 -1.29 -10.35
C ILE A 208 -1.90 -1.17 -11.43
N SER A 209 -2.95 -1.99 -11.36
CA SER A 209 -4.03 -1.95 -12.34
C SER A 209 -4.86 -0.66 -12.32
N LYS A 210 -4.59 0.23 -11.36
CA LYS A 210 -5.21 1.56 -11.24
C LYS A 210 -4.21 2.69 -11.47
N VAL A 211 -3.10 2.40 -12.09
CA VAL A 211 -2.11 3.41 -12.46
C VAL A 211 -2.71 4.42 -13.43
N TYR A 212 -2.41 5.68 -13.23
CA TYR A 212 -2.66 6.74 -14.19
C TYR A 212 -1.58 7.80 -14.11
N ALA A 213 -1.31 8.45 -15.22
CA ALA A 213 -0.36 9.54 -15.34
C ALA A 213 -1.10 10.85 -15.66
N LEU A 214 -0.61 11.94 -15.12
CA LEU A 214 -1.05 13.30 -15.41
C LEU A 214 0.15 14.13 -15.78
N GLU A 215 -0.02 15.08 -16.68
CA GLU A 215 0.98 16.11 -16.93
C GLU A 215 1.36 16.82 -15.65
N ASN A 216 2.64 17.12 -15.51
CA ASN A 216 3.16 17.75 -14.31
C ASN A 216 3.05 19.28 -14.40
N ASN A 217 1.96 19.81 -13.90
CA ASN A 217 1.70 21.26 -13.84
C ASN A 217 2.07 21.85 -12.47
N LEU A 218 2.97 21.21 -11.70
CA LEU A 218 3.43 21.76 -10.43
C LEU A 218 4.33 22.96 -10.66
N GLN A 219 4.05 24.04 -9.94
CA GLN A 219 4.97 25.19 -9.85
C GLN A 219 6.15 24.82 -8.96
N GLU A 220 7.34 25.32 -9.28
CA GLU A 220 8.51 25.22 -8.40
C GLU A 220 8.23 25.90 -7.06
N LEU A 221 8.78 25.35 -6.00
CA LEU A 221 8.85 25.99 -4.69
C LEU A 221 10.22 26.62 -4.50
N ASP A 222 10.28 27.62 -3.62
CA ASP A 222 11.57 28.20 -3.21
C ASP A 222 12.52 27.09 -2.71
N GLU A 223 13.74 27.07 -3.26
CA GLU A 223 14.75 26.04 -2.92
C GLU A 223 15.14 26.06 -1.45
N ASN A 224 15.21 27.27 -0.83
CA ASN A 224 15.51 27.39 0.60
C ASN A 224 14.39 26.78 1.43
N LEU A 225 13.13 26.95 1.01
CA LEU A 225 11.98 26.36 1.69
C LEU A 225 12.00 24.85 1.57
N CYS A 226 12.31 24.29 0.40
CA CYS A 226 12.44 22.85 0.19
C CYS A 226 13.57 22.26 1.03
N SER A 227 14.73 22.87 1.02
CA SER A 227 15.90 22.49 1.82
C SER A 227 15.61 22.57 3.32
N TYR A 228 14.94 23.63 3.78
CA TYR A 228 14.53 23.80 5.17
C TYR A 228 13.55 22.69 5.60
N ALA A 229 12.55 22.38 4.78
CA ALA A 229 11.60 21.32 5.05
C ALA A 229 12.31 19.96 5.17
N ALA A 230 13.15 19.60 4.18
CA ALA A 230 13.89 18.35 4.17
C ALA A 230 14.80 18.21 5.40
N THR A 231 15.58 19.26 5.72
CA THR A 231 16.52 19.29 6.85
C THR A 231 15.77 19.22 8.19
N SER A 232 14.67 19.96 8.36
CA SER A 232 13.87 19.96 9.58
C SER A 232 13.24 18.58 9.83
N ILE A 233 12.75 17.91 8.77
CA ILE A 233 12.21 16.56 8.85
C ILE A 233 13.32 15.56 9.18
N GLN A 234 14.51 15.68 8.56
CA GLN A 234 15.67 14.83 8.85
C GLN A 234 16.09 14.94 10.32
N ASN A 235 16.22 16.15 10.83
CA ASN A 235 16.59 16.39 12.22
C ASN A 235 15.55 15.78 13.17
N LYS A 236 14.26 15.87 12.83
CA LYS A 236 13.19 15.24 13.63
C LYS A 236 13.24 13.73 13.59
N ILE A 237 13.56 13.12 12.44
CA ILE A 237 13.75 11.66 12.34
C ILE A 237 14.93 11.24 13.23
N ILE A 238 16.06 11.97 13.18
CA ILE A 238 17.23 11.71 14.04
C ILE A 238 16.84 11.82 15.52
N GLU A 239 16.10 12.86 15.92
CA GLU A 239 15.59 13.02 17.29
C GLU A 239 14.73 11.84 17.74
N ILE A 240 13.81 11.37 16.88
CA ILE A 240 12.94 10.22 17.19
C ILE A 240 13.77 8.93 17.33
N LEU A 241 14.74 8.71 16.44
CA LEU A 241 15.58 7.52 16.46
C LEU A 241 16.57 7.53 17.62
N SER A 242 17.10 8.69 18.02
CA SER A 242 18.04 8.83 19.15
C SER A 242 17.44 8.43 20.49
N LYS A 243 16.11 8.43 20.60
CA LYS A 243 15.39 7.97 21.80
C LYS A 243 15.30 6.44 21.92
N LYS A 244 15.70 5.70 20.86
CA LYS A 244 15.73 4.24 20.87
C LYS A 244 17.00 3.70 21.46
N GLU A 245 16.94 2.47 21.97
CA GLU A 245 18.13 1.77 22.47
C GLU A 245 19.17 1.58 21.36
N SER A 246 20.44 1.72 21.73
CA SER A 246 21.54 1.48 20.79
C SER A 246 21.58 0.03 20.34
N LEU A 247 21.72 -0.18 19.03
CA LEU A 247 21.90 -1.51 18.44
C LEU A 247 23.33 -2.07 18.67
N GLY A 248 24.22 -1.32 19.33
CA GLY A 248 25.61 -1.70 19.52
C GLY A 248 26.43 -1.61 18.25
N LYS A 249 27.34 -2.58 18.06
CA LYS A 249 28.15 -2.67 16.84
C LYS A 249 27.35 -3.36 15.75
N VAL A 250 27.06 -2.64 14.67
CA VAL A 250 26.28 -3.13 13.53
C VAL A 250 27.18 -3.19 12.30
N PHE A 251 27.17 -4.32 11.59
CA PHE A 251 27.71 -4.42 10.25
C PHE A 251 26.61 -4.12 9.22
N ILE A 252 26.87 -3.20 8.32
CA ILE A 252 25.99 -2.87 7.19
C ILE A 252 26.71 -3.28 5.92
N ASP A 253 26.15 -4.26 5.19
CA ASP A 253 26.69 -4.66 3.91
C ASP A 253 26.44 -3.55 2.88
N LYS A 254 27.50 -3.16 2.15
CA LYS A 254 27.41 -2.10 1.12
C LYS A 254 26.43 -2.43 -0.01
N SER A 255 26.17 -3.71 -0.27
CA SER A 255 25.17 -4.11 -1.28
C SER A 255 23.76 -3.61 -0.95
N LEU A 256 23.46 -3.34 0.35
CA LEU A 256 22.17 -2.80 0.77
C LEU A 256 21.89 -1.39 0.26
N GLU A 257 22.92 -0.61 -0.11
CA GLU A 257 22.76 0.73 -0.69
C GLU A 257 22.01 0.70 -2.03
N LYS A 258 21.99 -0.44 -2.71
CA LYS A 258 21.29 -0.64 -3.99
C LYS A 258 19.79 -0.95 -3.83
N TYR A 259 19.34 -1.27 -2.64
CA TYR A 259 17.94 -1.65 -2.38
C TYR A 259 17.16 -0.47 -1.82
N VAL A 260 15.98 -0.26 -2.37
CA VAL A 260 15.03 0.73 -1.83
C VAL A 260 14.42 0.19 -0.54
N ALA A 261 14.37 1.00 0.51
CA ALA A 261 13.75 0.61 1.76
C ALA A 261 12.23 0.40 1.58
N PRO A 262 11.65 -0.72 2.07
CA PRO A 262 10.25 -1.07 1.86
C PRO A 262 9.29 -0.25 2.75
N LEU A 263 9.27 1.07 2.58
CA LEU A 263 8.49 2.00 3.40
C LEU A 263 6.99 1.99 3.12
N LYS A 264 6.57 1.53 1.95
CA LYS A 264 5.17 1.56 1.50
C LYS A 264 4.46 0.21 1.59
N MET A 265 5.16 -0.86 1.90
CA MET A 265 4.55 -2.18 2.07
C MET A 265 3.58 -2.19 3.25
N ARG A 266 2.34 -2.61 2.99
CA ARG A 266 1.28 -2.69 4.01
C ARG A 266 1.17 -4.08 4.64
N ASP A 267 1.60 -5.10 3.91
CA ASP A 267 1.53 -6.50 4.32
C ASP A 267 2.92 -7.04 4.62
N THR A 268 3.01 -7.94 5.58
CA THR A 268 4.22 -8.71 5.82
C THR A 268 4.40 -9.67 4.64
N SER A 269 5.41 -9.40 3.82
CA SER A 269 5.79 -10.30 2.75
C SER A 269 6.16 -11.67 3.32
N LYS A 270 5.73 -12.73 2.66
CA LYS A 270 6.14 -14.11 2.95
C LYS A 270 7.57 -14.39 2.46
N THR A 271 8.11 -13.51 1.62
CA THR A 271 9.46 -13.64 1.09
C THR A 271 10.50 -13.07 2.04
N LEU A 272 11.67 -13.71 2.08
CA LEU A 272 12.83 -13.23 2.86
C LEU A 272 13.52 -12.02 2.22
N MET A 273 13.24 -11.73 0.95
CA MET A 273 13.82 -10.61 0.19
C MET A 273 12.71 -9.81 -0.50
N PRO A 274 11.94 -9.02 0.26
CA PRO A 274 10.93 -8.15 -0.34
C PRO A 274 11.60 -7.07 -1.20
N MET A 275 11.04 -6.85 -2.39
CA MET A 275 11.50 -5.80 -3.29
C MET A 275 10.49 -4.68 -3.38
N GLU A 276 10.94 -3.48 -3.12
CA GLU A 276 10.15 -2.28 -3.36
C GLU A 276 10.30 -1.80 -4.81
N ARG A 277 9.25 -1.19 -5.31
CA ARG A 277 9.28 -0.50 -6.61
C ARG A 277 10.36 0.58 -6.61
N GLY A 278 11.09 0.66 -7.70
CA GLY A 278 12.22 1.58 -7.84
C GLY A 278 13.55 1.00 -7.41
N THR A 279 13.61 -0.24 -6.87
CA THR A 279 14.89 -0.94 -6.64
C THR A 279 15.61 -1.12 -7.98
N ARG A 280 16.89 -0.77 -8.00
CA ARG A 280 17.76 -0.88 -9.19
C ARG A 280 18.84 -1.91 -8.92
N ILE A 281 19.05 -2.80 -9.89
CA ILE A 281 20.06 -3.87 -9.83
C ILE A 281 20.87 -3.79 -11.11
N ASP A 282 22.19 -3.69 -10.97
CA ASP A 282 23.10 -3.66 -12.10
C ASP A 282 23.19 -5.04 -12.76
N ILE A 283 23.10 -5.08 -14.08
CA ILE A 283 23.32 -6.29 -14.88
C ILE A 283 24.78 -6.28 -15.34
N GLU A 284 25.59 -7.20 -14.79
CA GLU A 284 27.03 -7.27 -15.06
C GLU A 284 27.35 -7.94 -16.40
N ASN A 285 26.50 -8.88 -16.83
CA ASN A 285 26.75 -9.70 -18.00
C ASN A 285 25.90 -9.27 -19.20
N LYS A 286 26.51 -9.28 -20.37
CA LYS A 286 25.82 -8.95 -21.64
C LYS A 286 24.90 -10.06 -22.17
N LYS A 287 25.00 -11.26 -21.61
CA LYS A 287 24.12 -12.39 -21.94
C LYS A 287 23.41 -12.85 -20.69
N ILE A 288 22.11 -12.68 -20.69
CA ILE A 288 21.24 -12.97 -19.55
C ILE A 288 20.04 -13.80 -20.00
N ARG A 289 19.46 -14.51 -19.07
CA ARG A 289 18.15 -15.15 -19.20
C ARG A 289 17.19 -14.49 -18.23
N LEU A 290 16.18 -13.81 -18.73
CA LEU A 290 15.00 -13.46 -17.97
C LEU A 290 14.13 -14.71 -17.85
N PHE A 291 13.58 -14.97 -16.66
CA PHE A 291 12.76 -16.17 -16.46
C PHE A 291 11.56 -15.89 -15.55
N LEU A 292 10.50 -16.63 -15.79
CA LEU A 292 9.35 -16.80 -14.95
C LEU A 292 9.31 -18.29 -14.55
N HIS A 293 9.21 -18.57 -13.25
CA HIS A 293 9.02 -19.91 -12.74
C HIS A 293 7.79 -19.96 -11.84
N TRP A 294 6.95 -20.99 -12.00
CA TRP A 294 5.78 -21.18 -11.13
C TRP A 294 5.53 -22.65 -10.86
N VAL A 295 4.83 -22.90 -9.76
CA VAL A 295 4.34 -24.23 -9.38
C VAL A 295 2.83 -24.11 -9.10
N GLU A 296 2.05 -24.91 -9.80
CA GLU A 296 0.60 -25.01 -9.64
C GLU A 296 0.24 -25.49 -8.25
N ASN A 297 -0.92 -25.08 -7.75
CA ASN A 297 -1.47 -25.61 -6.51
C ASN A 297 -2.48 -26.74 -6.83
N THR A 298 -3.73 -26.39 -7.12
CA THR A 298 -4.81 -27.36 -7.35
C THR A 298 -5.37 -27.34 -8.77
N ARG A 299 -5.05 -26.32 -9.55
CA ARG A 299 -5.54 -26.10 -10.91
C ARG A 299 -4.37 -25.95 -11.86
N ASN A 300 -4.60 -26.35 -13.09
CA ASN A 300 -3.68 -26.07 -14.19
C ASN A 300 -3.61 -24.56 -14.43
N THR A 301 -2.41 -24.02 -14.38
CA THR A 301 -2.19 -22.57 -14.47
C THR A 301 -1.22 -22.27 -15.60
N ASP A 302 -1.67 -21.44 -16.53
CA ASP A 302 -0.94 -20.98 -17.68
C ASP A 302 -0.49 -19.54 -17.45
N LEU A 303 0.82 -19.34 -17.33
CA LEU A 303 1.45 -18.04 -17.17
C LEU A 303 2.38 -17.75 -18.33
N ASP A 304 2.13 -16.62 -18.98
CA ASP A 304 2.93 -16.14 -20.13
C ASP A 304 3.98 -15.13 -19.69
N LEU A 305 5.21 -15.32 -20.15
CA LEU A 305 6.29 -14.35 -20.08
C LEU A 305 6.44 -13.66 -21.44
N SER A 306 6.51 -12.34 -21.45
CA SER A 306 6.84 -11.57 -22.64
C SER A 306 7.79 -10.42 -22.32
N ILE A 307 8.49 -9.93 -23.34
CA ILE A 307 9.27 -8.70 -23.25
C ILE A 307 8.91 -7.77 -24.41
N VAL A 308 8.97 -6.48 -24.13
CA VAL A 308 8.81 -5.43 -25.15
C VAL A 308 10.04 -4.53 -25.11
N LEU A 309 10.59 -4.26 -26.28
CA LEU A 309 11.77 -3.42 -26.49
C LEU A 309 11.31 -2.02 -26.86
N TYR A 310 11.89 -0.99 -26.23
CA TYR A 310 11.54 0.41 -26.44
C TYR A 310 12.78 1.26 -26.77
N ASP A 311 12.56 2.32 -27.52
CA ASP A 311 13.54 3.39 -27.74
C ASP A 311 13.63 4.35 -26.53
N GLU A 312 14.36 5.47 -26.71
CA GLU A 312 14.53 6.49 -25.67
C GLU A 312 13.24 7.27 -25.35
N ASP A 313 12.31 7.34 -26.29
CA ASP A 313 11.01 8.00 -26.18
C ASP A 313 9.89 7.04 -25.77
N PHE A 314 10.23 5.78 -25.38
CA PHE A 314 9.31 4.71 -25.03
C PHE A 314 8.37 4.26 -26.17
N TYR A 315 8.75 4.49 -27.45
CA TYR A 315 8.07 3.83 -28.56
C TYR A 315 8.51 2.37 -28.66
N GLU A 316 7.54 1.50 -28.89
CA GLU A 316 7.80 0.07 -29.09
C GLU A 316 8.58 -0.16 -30.40
N ILE A 317 9.71 -0.87 -30.29
CA ILE A 317 10.55 -1.26 -31.41
C ILE A 317 10.20 -2.68 -31.85
N ASP A 318 10.05 -3.60 -30.88
CA ASP A 318 9.83 -5.03 -31.12
C ASP A 318 9.32 -5.71 -29.85
N ASP A 319 8.74 -6.90 -29.97
CA ASP A 319 8.33 -7.73 -28.82
C ASP A 319 8.82 -9.18 -28.97
N VAL A 320 8.90 -9.88 -27.84
CA VAL A 320 9.13 -11.33 -27.80
C VAL A 320 8.15 -11.95 -26.81
N SER A 321 7.37 -12.89 -27.30
CA SER A 321 6.28 -13.55 -26.60
C SER A 321 6.09 -14.97 -27.11
N TYR A 322 5.11 -15.71 -26.56
CA TYR A 322 4.75 -17.03 -27.09
C TYR A 322 4.27 -16.98 -28.56
N MET A 323 3.80 -15.83 -29.05
CA MET A 323 3.40 -15.64 -30.46
C MET A 323 4.57 -15.21 -31.35
N ASN A 324 5.53 -14.48 -30.81
CA ASN A 324 6.73 -14.00 -31.52
C ASN A 324 7.98 -14.48 -30.76
N LEU A 325 8.42 -15.69 -31.06
CA LEU A 325 9.46 -16.36 -30.28
C LEU A 325 10.86 -15.80 -30.44
N LYS A 326 11.11 -14.90 -31.39
CA LYS A 326 12.49 -14.48 -31.68
C LYS A 326 12.57 -13.12 -32.36
N THR A 327 13.45 -12.28 -31.83
CA THR A 327 13.91 -11.06 -32.49
C THR A 327 15.43 -10.93 -32.40
N ASN A 328 16.03 -9.86 -32.92
CA ASN A 328 17.46 -9.64 -32.84
C ASN A 328 17.94 -9.59 -31.39
N GLY A 329 18.78 -10.55 -31.03
CA GLY A 329 19.36 -10.65 -29.70
C GLY A 329 18.47 -11.29 -28.63
N CYS A 330 17.19 -11.58 -28.92
CA CYS A 330 16.24 -12.15 -27.95
C CYS A 330 15.62 -13.44 -28.48
N VAL A 331 15.48 -14.47 -27.61
CA VAL A 331 14.88 -15.77 -27.96
C VAL A 331 14.04 -16.27 -26.80
N HIS A 332 12.76 -16.51 -27.03
CA HIS A 332 11.81 -17.07 -26.09
C HIS A 332 11.86 -18.61 -26.04
N SER A 333 11.60 -19.19 -24.87
CA SER A 333 11.58 -20.64 -24.65
C SER A 333 10.42 -21.39 -25.30
N GLY A 334 9.39 -20.70 -25.70
CA GLY A 334 8.11 -21.27 -26.07
C GLY A 334 7.10 -21.27 -24.94
N ASP A 335 5.86 -21.67 -25.23
CA ASP A 335 4.68 -21.65 -24.37
C ASP A 335 4.64 -22.88 -23.45
N VAL A 336 4.60 -22.64 -22.13
CA VAL A 336 4.51 -23.68 -21.08
C VAL A 336 3.15 -23.59 -20.37
N ARG A 337 2.21 -24.40 -20.76
CA ARG A 337 0.81 -24.36 -20.33
C ARG A 337 0.50 -25.06 -19.01
N SER A 338 1.46 -25.72 -18.40
CA SER A 338 1.26 -26.47 -17.15
C SER A 338 2.53 -26.57 -16.35
N ALA A 339 2.40 -26.44 -15.04
CA ALA A 339 3.52 -26.40 -14.10
C ALA A 339 3.25 -27.25 -12.84
N PRO A 340 3.03 -28.57 -12.99
CA PRO A 340 2.67 -29.42 -11.86
C PRO A 340 3.80 -29.55 -10.83
N ALA A 341 3.40 -29.59 -9.55
CA ALA A 341 4.31 -29.88 -8.46
C ALA A 341 4.95 -31.30 -8.59
N PRO A 342 6.16 -31.53 -8.12
CA PRO A 342 7.08 -30.57 -7.49
C PRO A 342 7.98 -29.80 -8.47
N LYS A 343 7.94 -30.12 -9.77
CA LYS A 343 8.90 -29.60 -10.76
C LYS A 343 8.60 -28.16 -11.18
N GLY A 344 7.30 -27.81 -11.29
CA GLY A 344 6.84 -26.54 -11.84
C GLY A 344 7.10 -26.37 -13.34
N GLY A 345 6.79 -25.21 -13.85
CA GLY A 345 7.06 -24.71 -15.19
C GLY A 345 8.04 -23.56 -15.19
N THR A 346 8.72 -23.34 -16.29
CA THR A 346 9.60 -22.19 -16.46
C THR A 346 9.54 -21.70 -17.89
N GLU A 347 9.13 -20.44 -18.07
CA GLU A 347 9.34 -19.71 -19.30
C GLU A 347 10.52 -18.78 -19.18
N TYR A 348 11.22 -18.54 -20.28
CA TYR A 348 12.37 -17.66 -20.26
C TYR A 348 12.59 -16.98 -21.62
N VAL A 349 13.27 -15.84 -21.56
CA VAL A 349 13.79 -15.14 -22.75
C VAL A 349 15.30 -15.00 -22.57
N ASP A 350 16.05 -15.59 -23.50
CA ASP A 350 17.51 -15.41 -23.59
C ASP A 350 17.80 -14.11 -24.34
N ILE A 351 18.57 -13.24 -23.70
CA ILE A 351 18.91 -11.91 -24.21
C ILE A 351 20.42 -11.79 -24.38
N ASN A 352 20.84 -11.37 -25.57
CA ASN A 352 22.22 -10.97 -25.86
C ASN A 352 22.25 -9.47 -26.16
N LEU A 353 22.62 -8.68 -25.17
CA LEU A 353 22.64 -7.21 -25.23
C LEU A 353 23.53 -6.65 -26.35
N ASP A 354 24.57 -7.40 -26.79
CA ASP A 354 25.43 -7.01 -27.93
C ASP A 354 24.74 -7.15 -29.30
N LYS A 355 23.59 -7.83 -29.37
CA LYS A 355 22.86 -8.11 -30.62
C LYS A 355 21.49 -7.45 -30.70
N ILE A 356 21.05 -6.77 -29.64
CA ILE A 356 19.79 -6.02 -29.63
C ILE A 356 19.92 -4.83 -30.59
N ASN A 357 18.78 -4.39 -31.12
CA ASN A 357 18.68 -3.17 -31.93
C ASN A 357 19.34 -1.98 -31.21
N GLU A 358 20.22 -1.27 -31.91
CA GLU A 358 20.98 -0.13 -31.37
C GLU A 358 20.08 1.03 -30.87
N GLN A 359 18.84 1.11 -31.34
CA GLN A 359 17.85 2.09 -30.89
C GLN A 359 17.22 1.70 -29.55
N CYS A 360 17.30 0.43 -29.14
CA CYS A 360 16.72 -0.04 -27.89
C CYS A 360 17.43 0.57 -26.68
N ARG A 361 16.65 1.18 -25.79
CA ARG A 361 17.10 1.75 -24.50
C ARG A 361 16.47 1.05 -23.33
N TYR A 362 15.27 0.54 -23.48
CA TYR A 362 14.54 -0.11 -22.40
C TYR A 362 13.95 -1.44 -22.85
N ILE A 363 13.90 -2.40 -21.93
CA ILE A 363 13.21 -3.67 -22.10
C ILE A 363 12.25 -3.80 -20.91
N SER A 364 10.93 -3.87 -21.18
CA SER A 364 9.97 -4.23 -20.16
C SER A 364 9.75 -5.73 -20.15
N VAL A 365 9.50 -6.28 -18.95
CA VAL A 365 9.13 -7.67 -18.73
C VAL A 365 7.67 -7.69 -18.33
N CYS A 366 6.86 -8.42 -19.07
CA CYS A 366 5.44 -8.59 -18.81
C CYS A 366 5.14 -10.03 -18.42
N ILE A 367 4.31 -10.21 -17.41
CA ILE A 367 3.81 -11.52 -16.97
C ILE A 367 2.29 -11.45 -16.99
N ASN A 368 1.68 -12.41 -17.67
CA ASN A 368 0.24 -12.52 -17.76
C ASN A 368 -0.23 -13.89 -17.24
N ALA A 369 -1.32 -13.92 -16.49
CA ALA A 369 -1.99 -15.16 -16.12
C ALA A 369 -3.15 -15.40 -17.08
N TYR A 370 -2.93 -16.24 -18.10
CA TYR A 370 -3.94 -16.55 -19.11
C TYR A 370 -5.17 -17.22 -18.52
N THR A 371 -4.97 -18.09 -17.55
CA THR A 371 -6.04 -18.81 -16.81
C THR A 371 -6.68 -17.98 -15.70
N HIS A 372 -6.29 -16.71 -15.53
CA HIS A 372 -6.83 -15.75 -14.56
C HIS A 372 -6.63 -16.10 -13.07
N GLU A 373 -5.78 -17.07 -12.73
CA GLU A 373 -5.35 -17.28 -11.34
C GLU A 373 -4.56 -16.08 -10.86
N LYS A 374 -4.69 -15.78 -9.59
CA LYS A 374 -3.86 -14.77 -8.96
C LYS A 374 -2.55 -15.38 -8.50
N PHE A 375 -1.45 -14.66 -8.63
CA PHE A 375 -0.13 -15.18 -8.29
C PHE A 375 -0.04 -15.72 -6.85
N TYR A 376 -0.74 -15.12 -5.89
CA TYR A 376 -0.77 -15.58 -4.50
C TYR A 376 -1.53 -16.90 -4.29
N GLU A 377 -2.28 -17.38 -5.28
CA GLU A 377 -2.99 -18.67 -5.26
C GLU A 377 -2.08 -19.84 -5.69
N LEU A 378 -0.90 -19.53 -6.25
CA LEU A 378 0.09 -20.52 -6.66
C LEU A 378 0.94 -20.99 -5.47
N GLN A 379 1.48 -22.21 -5.59
CA GLN A 379 2.39 -22.76 -4.59
C GLN A 379 3.72 -21.99 -4.58
N GLU A 380 4.25 -21.70 -5.76
CA GLU A 380 5.41 -20.87 -6.01
C GLU A 380 5.19 -20.04 -7.28
N CYS A 381 5.61 -18.79 -7.28
CA CYS A 381 5.66 -17.95 -8.47
C CYS A 381 6.71 -16.86 -8.29
N PHE A 382 7.72 -16.85 -9.14
CA PHE A 382 8.76 -15.83 -9.09
C PHE A 382 9.34 -15.54 -10.47
N VAL A 383 9.77 -14.31 -10.64
CA VAL A 383 10.44 -13.79 -11.83
C VAL A 383 11.85 -13.34 -11.48
N GLY A 384 12.76 -13.40 -12.44
CA GLY A 384 14.11 -12.94 -12.19
C GLY A 384 15.02 -13.02 -13.41
N TYR A 385 16.31 -12.86 -13.17
CA TYR A 385 17.29 -13.10 -14.22
C TYR A 385 18.47 -13.98 -13.75
N MET A 386 19.04 -14.68 -14.70
CA MET A 386 20.21 -15.54 -14.56
C MET A 386 21.27 -15.15 -15.57
N ASP A 387 22.53 -15.35 -15.20
CA ASP A 387 23.62 -15.27 -16.17
C ASP A 387 23.53 -16.41 -17.18
N LEU A 388 23.53 -16.07 -18.46
CA LEU A 388 23.57 -17.05 -19.54
C LEU A 388 25.02 -17.49 -19.78
N ASN A 389 25.46 -18.50 -19.04
CA ASN A 389 26.81 -19.06 -19.09
C ASN A 389 26.78 -20.56 -19.40
N LYS A 390 27.97 -21.15 -19.60
CA LYS A 390 28.13 -22.61 -19.93
C LYS A 390 27.57 -23.57 -18.87
N LYS A 391 27.30 -23.09 -17.64
CA LYS A 391 26.71 -23.88 -16.55
C LYS A 391 25.18 -23.99 -16.66
N LEU A 392 24.56 -23.11 -17.42
CA LEU A 392 23.11 -23.09 -17.59
C LEU A 392 22.65 -24.11 -18.63
N LYS A 393 22.36 -25.33 -18.17
CA LYS A 393 21.94 -26.46 -19.02
C LYS A 393 20.44 -26.71 -18.98
N THR A 394 19.71 -26.09 -18.07
CA THR A 394 18.26 -26.25 -17.84
C THR A 394 17.56 -24.93 -17.98
N ALA A 395 16.23 -24.94 -18.12
CA ALA A 395 15.41 -23.72 -18.18
C ALA A 395 15.63 -22.83 -16.92
N TYR A 396 15.64 -23.46 -15.75
CA TYR A 396 15.92 -22.82 -14.46
C TYR A 396 17.07 -23.52 -13.73
N ASN A 397 18.00 -22.74 -13.19
CA ASN A 397 19.08 -23.23 -12.35
C ASN A 397 19.31 -22.24 -11.19
N PRO A 398 18.92 -22.59 -9.94
CA PRO A 398 19.05 -21.70 -8.78
C PRO A 398 20.48 -21.16 -8.56
N SER A 399 21.51 -21.92 -8.91
CA SER A 399 22.91 -21.50 -8.73
C SER A 399 23.37 -20.40 -9.70
N CYS A 400 22.59 -20.14 -10.76
CA CYS A 400 22.87 -19.10 -11.76
C CYS A 400 21.99 -17.86 -11.58
N VAL A 401 21.03 -17.90 -10.65
CA VAL A 401 20.14 -16.77 -10.38
C VAL A 401 20.92 -15.64 -9.74
N LYS A 402 20.85 -14.48 -10.35
CA LYS A 402 21.41 -13.22 -9.84
C LYS A 402 20.39 -12.41 -9.06
N PHE A 403 19.15 -12.51 -9.49
CA PHE A 403 18.04 -11.81 -8.91
C PHE A 403 16.74 -12.58 -9.11
N LYS A 404 15.86 -12.58 -8.11
CA LYS A 404 14.48 -13.03 -8.23
C LYS A 404 13.52 -12.20 -7.35
N ALA A 405 12.33 -11.93 -7.86
CA ALA A 405 11.21 -11.35 -7.13
C ALA A 405 10.11 -12.40 -6.97
N ASP A 406 9.57 -12.52 -5.77
CA ASP A 406 8.47 -13.42 -5.44
C ASP A 406 7.15 -12.70 -5.75
N LEU A 407 6.30 -13.31 -6.57
CA LEU A 407 5.01 -12.79 -6.99
C LEU A 407 3.85 -13.34 -6.14
N THR A 408 4.07 -14.34 -5.30
CA THR A 408 3.03 -14.92 -4.43
C THR A 408 2.63 -14.00 -3.29
N SER A 409 3.38 -12.96 -3.04
CA SER A 409 3.13 -11.95 -2.00
C SER A 409 2.39 -10.71 -2.51
N GLU A 410 2.07 -10.62 -3.82
CA GLU A 410 1.41 -9.47 -4.44
C GLU A 410 -0.09 -9.70 -4.75
#